data_e537280a562448312589f65d2199245c
#
_entry.id   e537280a562448312589f65d2199245c
#
_cell.length_a   1.000
_cell.length_b   1.000
_cell.length_c   1.000
_cell.angle_alpha   90.00
_cell.angle_beta   90.00
_cell.angle_gamma   90.00
#
_symmetry.space_group_name_H-M   'P 1'
#
loop_
_entity.id
_entity.type
_entity.pdbx_description
1 polymer ?
#
loop_
_entity_poly.entity_id
_entity_poly.type
_entity_poly.pdbx_seq_one_letter_code
_entity_poly.pdbx_strand_id
1 'polypeptide(L)'
;SEFQTDYLSNMDNKMNAGIELGDEVLHNPEVMERVKFVAGNLLHAIKSDDEASCAAFCAYMATRMPDLKQVKMADLNDEVTIELVFDQEYRRPVSIPVTTLNG
;
A
#
# COMPACT_ATOMS: atom_id res chain seq x y z
N SER A 1 -8.86 -18.79 4.51
CA SER A 1 -9.93 -19.64 4.02
C SER A 1 -10.04 -19.54 2.52
N GLU A 2 -10.74 -20.48 1.94
CA GLU A 2 -10.95 -20.46 0.50
C GLU A 2 -11.66 -19.21 0.04
N PHE A 3 -12.62 -18.78 0.81
CA PHE A 3 -13.40 -17.61 0.49
C PHE A 3 -12.52 -16.37 0.45
N GLN A 4 -11.64 -16.25 1.44
CA GLN A 4 -10.74 -15.13 1.51
C GLN A 4 -9.73 -15.15 0.38
N THR A 5 -9.25 -16.35 0.03
CA THR A 5 -8.31 -16.49 -1.07
C THR A 5 -8.94 -16.04 -2.38
N ASP A 6 -10.20 -16.40 -2.62
CA ASP A 6 -10.89 -15.98 -3.83
C ASP A 6 -11.01 -14.47 -3.90
N TYR A 7 -11.30 -13.84 -2.78
CA TYR A 7 -11.45 -12.40 -2.75
C TYR A 7 -10.13 -11.71 -3.09
N LEU A 8 -9.03 -12.19 -2.52
CA LEU A 8 -7.73 -11.61 -2.81
C LEU A 8 -7.31 -11.83 -4.25
N SER A 9 -7.65 -13.00 -4.80
CA SER A 9 -7.37 -13.27 -6.20
C SER A 9 -8.16 -12.34 -7.11
N ASN A 10 -9.37 -12.03 -6.74
CA ASN A 10 -10.17 -11.10 -7.53
C ASN A 10 -9.56 -9.71 -7.52
N MET A 11 -9.01 -9.29 -6.37
CA MET A 11 -8.31 -8.02 -6.31
C MET A 11 -7.14 -8.01 -7.27
N ASP A 12 -6.34 -9.09 -7.27
CA ASP A 12 -5.21 -9.18 -8.17
C ASP A 12 -5.63 -9.15 -9.62
N ASN A 13 -6.71 -9.85 -9.94
CA ASN A 13 -7.19 -9.87 -11.32
C ASN A 13 -7.60 -8.49 -11.79
N LYS A 14 -8.25 -7.73 -10.94
CA LYS A 14 -8.62 -6.37 -11.30
C LYS A 14 -7.39 -5.50 -11.50
N MET A 15 -6.39 -5.67 -10.67
CA MET A 15 -5.17 -4.88 -10.80
C MET A 15 -4.34 -5.28 -12.01
N ASN A 16 -4.48 -6.51 -12.48
CA ASN A 16 -3.78 -6.95 -13.68
C ASN A 16 -4.13 -6.08 -14.88
N ALA A 17 -5.36 -5.61 -14.94
CA ALA A 17 -5.81 -4.79 -16.07
C ALA A 17 -5.17 -3.41 -16.08
N GLY A 18 -4.71 -2.96 -14.93
CA GLY A 18 -4.04 -1.68 -14.85
C GLY A 18 -4.44 -0.93 -13.60
N ILE A 19 -3.48 -0.24 -13.02
CA ILE A 19 -3.72 0.62 -11.87
C ILE A 19 -3.05 1.96 -12.11
N GLU A 20 -3.59 2.98 -11.46
CA GLU A 20 -2.96 4.29 -11.47
C GLU A 20 -2.16 4.44 -10.20
N LEU A 21 -0.87 4.73 -10.33
CA LEU A 21 -0.02 4.92 -9.19
C LEU A 21 0.80 6.18 -9.46
N GLY A 22 0.50 7.24 -8.71
CA GLY A 22 1.05 8.53 -9.02
C GLY A 22 0.54 8.99 -10.37
N ASP A 23 1.47 9.35 -11.24
CA ASP A 23 1.12 9.84 -12.57
C ASP A 23 1.11 8.74 -13.63
N GLU A 24 1.36 7.51 -13.23
CA GLU A 24 1.55 6.43 -14.17
C GLU A 24 0.41 5.43 -14.13
N VAL A 25 0.13 4.83 -15.28
CA VAL A 25 -0.77 3.70 -15.37
C VAL A 25 0.10 2.47 -15.56
N LEU A 26 -0.01 1.51 -14.64
CA LEU A 26 0.81 0.31 -14.66
C LEU A 26 -0.04 -0.88 -14.99
N HIS A 27 0.32 -1.59 -16.05
CA HIS A 27 -0.36 -2.83 -16.42
C HIS A 27 0.39 -4.00 -15.82
N ASN A 28 -0.34 -4.94 -15.27
CA ASN A 28 0.24 -6.11 -14.63
C ASN A 28 1.34 -5.71 -13.66
N PRO A 29 1.00 -4.89 -12.65
CA PRO A 29 2.01 -4.33 -11.76
C PRO A 29 2.69 -5.37 -10.89
N GLU A 30 3.89 -5.03 -10.40
CA GLU A 30 4.62 -5.87 -9.47
C GLU A 30 3.94 -5.85 -8.11
N VAL A 31 4.31 -6.80 -7.25
CA VAL A 31 3.64 -6.93 -5.96
C VAL A 31 3.81 -5.67 -5.11
N MET A 32 4.98 -5.05 -5.15
CA MET A 32 5.19 -3.84 -4.35
C MET A 32 4.30 -2.71 -4.85
N GLU A 33 4.11 -2.62 -6.14
CA GLU A 33 3.24 -1.60 -6.72
C GLU A 33 1.79 -1.84 -6.35
N ARG A 34 1.39 -3.12 -6.33
CA ARG A 34 0.03 -3.47 -5.93
C ARG A 34 -0.22 -3.11 -4.47
N VAL A 35 0.76 -3.39 -3.62
CA VAL A 35 0.61 -3.08 -2.20
C VAL A 35 0.51 -1.58 -1.99
N LYS A 36 1.31 -0.79 -2.71
CA LYS A 36 1.20 0.66 -2.60
C LYS A 36 -0.16 1.16 -3.06
N PHE A 37 -0.68 0.60 -4.14
CA PHE A 37 -1.99 0.98 -4.63
C PHE A 37 -3.08 0.63 -3.61
N VAL A 38 -3.00 -0.57 -3.03
CA VAL A 38 -3.97 -0.99 -2.02
C VAL A 38 -3.85 -0.11 -0.78
N ALA A 39 -2.63 0.28 -0.41
CA ALA A 39 -2.43 1.17 0.75
C ALA A 39 -3.11 2.52 0.52
N GLY A 40 -3.03 3.05 -0.70
CA GLY A 40 -3.72 4.28 -1.02
C GLY A 40 -5.23 4.13 -0.88
N ASN A 41 -5.76 3.00 -1.33
CA ASN A 41 -7.18 2.71 -1.17
C ASN A 41 -7.54 2.51 0.29
N LEU A 42 -6.64 1.95 1.08
CA LEU A 42 -6.87 1.81 2.51
C LEU A 42 -7.03 3.18 3.17
N LEU A 43 -6.19 4.13 2.81
CA LEU A 43 -6.32 5.47 3.35
C LEU A 43 -7.69 6.05 3.02
N HIS A 44 -8.13 5.86 1.79
CA HIS A 44 -9.43 6.34 1.37
C HIS A 44 -10.55 5.66 2.17
N ALA A 45 -10.43 4.36 2.39
CA ALA A 45 -11.42 3.61 3.16
C ALA A 45 -11.47 4.09 4.61
N ILE A 46 -10.32 4.39 5.18
CA ILE A 46 -10.26 4.91 6.54
C ILE A 46 -11.01 6.24 6.62
N LYS A 47 -10.76 7.12 5.67
CA LYS A 47 -11.40 8.43 5.66
C LYS A 47 -12.90 8.32 5.43
N SER A 48 -13.34 7.27 4.73
CA SER A 48 -14.75 7.04 4.46
C SER A 48 -15.44 6.19 5.53
N ASP A 49 -14.67 5.74 6.52
CA ASP A 49 -15.20 4.93 7.60
C ASP A 49 -15.74 3.59 7.08
N ASP A 50 -15.07 3.04 6.09
CA ASP A 50 -15.48 1.78 5.44
C ASP A 50 -14.69 0.63 6.05
N GLU A 51 -15.21 0.06 7.12
CA GLU A 51 -14.48 -0.95 7.88
C GLU A 51 -14.23 -2.23 7.09
N ALA A 52 -15.22 -2.63 6.29
CA ALA A 52 -15.07 -3.86 5.51
C ALA A 52 -13.93 -3.74 4.51
N SER A 53 -13.82 -2.60 3.83
CA SER A 53 -12.74 -2.39 2.90
C SER A 53 -11.41 -2.29 3.61
N CYS A 54 -11.37 -1.65 4.77
CA CYS A 54 -10.14 -1.57 5.55
C CYS A 54 -9.63 -2.97 5.89
N ALA A 55 -10.53 -3.84 6.36
CA ALA A 55 -10.13 -5.21 6.71
C ALA A 55 -9.61 -5.96 5.48
N ALA A 56 -10.29 -5.80 4.35
CA ALA A 56 -9.90 -6.49 3.13
C ALA A 56 -8.53 -6.03 2.63
N PHE A 57 -8.29 -4.72 2.66
CA PHE A 57 -7.03 -4.18 2.19
C PHE A 57 -5.88 -4.57 3.12
N CYS A 58 -6.13 -4.58 4.42
CA CYS A 58 -5.10 -5.03 5.36
C CYS A 58 -4.78 -6.50 5.16
N ALA A 59 -5.80 -7.33 4.93
CA ALA A 59 -5.59 -8.75 4.67
C ALA A 59 -4.77 -8.96 3.39
N TYR A 60 -5.06 -8.17 2.35
CA TYR A 60 -4.31 -8.27 1.11
C TYR A 60 -2.82 -8.00 1.37
N MET A 61 -2.53 -6.88 2.04
CA MET A 61 -1.14 -6.51 2.26
C MET A 61 -0.41 -7.52 3.12
N ALA A 62 -1.05 -8.02 4.17
CA ALA A 62 -0.42 -8.98 5.05
C ALA A 62 -0.13 -10.30 4.32
N THR A 63 -1.03 -10.68 3.43
CA THR A 63 -0.88 -11.94 2.71
C THR A 63 0.17 -11.85 1.61
N ARG A 64 0.15 -10.76 0.85
CA ARG A 64 1.05 -10.62 -0.30
C ARG A 64 2.44 -10.16 0.08
N MET A 65 2.57 -9.53 1.25
CA MET A 65 3.84 -8.96 1.64
C MET A 65 4.06 -9.19 3.14
N PRO A 66 4.31 -10.43 3.53
CA PRO A 66 4.38 -10.78 4.97
C PRO A 66 5.52 -10.10 5.71
N ASP A 67 6.55 -9.62 5.00
CA ASP A 67 7.66 -8.93 5.64
C ASP A 67 7.33 -7.49 5.98
N LEU A 68 6.22 -6.99 5.50
CA LEU A 68 5.84 -5.60 5.71
C LEU A 68 5.47 -5.40 7.17
N LYS A 69 6.11 -4.42 7.81
CA LYS A 69 5.88 -4.13 9.21
C LYS A 69 4.98 -2.93 9.41
N GLN A 70 5.07 -1.97 8.53
CA GLN A 70 4.33 -0.73 8.71
C GLN A 70 4.10 -0.08 7.36
N VAL A 71 2.95 0.55 7.22
CA VAL A 71 2.64 1.38 6.07
C VAL A 71 2.45 2.80 6.58
N LYS A 72 3.28 3.71 6.10
CA LYS A 72 3.15 5.12 6.48
C LYS A 72 2.46 5.84 5.33
N MET A 73 1.41 6.54 5.66
CA MET A 73 0.61 7.24 4.66
C MET A 73 0.47 8.68 5.08
N ALA A 74 0.66 9.57 4.13
CA ALA A 74 0.49 11.00 4.36
C ALA A 74 -0.32 11.58 3.24
N ASP A 75 -1.22 12.50 3.58
CA ASP A 75 -2.10 13.14 2.63
C ASP A 75 -1.87 14.63 2.76
N LEU A 76 -1.01 15.18 1.90
CA LEU A 76 -0.63 16.58 1.95
C LEU A 76 -0.82 17.21 0.58
N ASN A 77 -1.49 18.34 0.56
CA ASN A 77 -1.64 19.13 -0.67
C ASN A 77 -2.23 18.31 -1.81
N ASP A 78 -3.25 17.51 -1.50
CA ASP A 78 -3.94 16.65 -2.47
C ASP A 78 -3.04 15.55 -3.02
N GLU A 79 -1.94 15.30 -2.36
CA GLU A 79 -1.03 14.25 -2.77
C GLU A 79 -0.92 13.24 -1.65
N VAL A 80 -1.02 11.95 -2.01
CA VAL A 80 -0.90 10.88 -1.03
C VAL A 80 0.46 10.23 -1.24
N THR A 81 1.24 10.16 -0.17
CA THR A 81 2.51 9.46 -0.20
C THR A 81 2.40 8.19 0.62
N ILE A 82 2.98 7.12 0.11
CA ILE A 82 2.95 5.81 0.74
C ILE A 82 4.38 5.35 0.94
N GLU A 83 4.70 4.99 2.16
CA GLU A 83 6.03 4.43 2.45
C GLU A 83 5.85 3.07 3.11
N LEU A 84 6.50 2.06 2.55
CA LEU A 84 6.45 0.71 3.09
C LEU A 84 7.67 0.47 3.94
N VAL A 85 7.47 0.04 5.18
CA VAL A 85 8.55 -0.14 6.14
C VAL A 85 8.69 -1.62 6.45
N PHE A 86 9.93 -2.11 6.33
CA PHE A 86 10.25 -3.49 6.63
C PHE A 86 11.19 -3.52 7.84
N ASP A 87 11.34 -4.69 8.43
CA ASP A 87 12.09 -4.82 9.66
C ASP A 87 13.44 -4.15 9.64
N GLN A 88 14.16 -4.37 8.58
CA GLN A 88 15.54 -3.92 8.55
C GLN A 88 15.70 -2.45 8.33
N GLU A 89 14.74 -1.84 7.68
CA GLU A 89 14.90 -0.46 7.30
C GLU A 89 14.92 0.51 8.42
N TYR A 90 14.13 0.27 9.43
CA TYR A 90 14.03 1.30 10.43
C TYR A 90 15.24 1.37 11.31
N ARG A 91 16.14 0.46 11.12
CA ARG A 91 17.33 0.58 11.87
C ARG A 91 18.19 1.71 11.45
N ARG A 92 18.00 2.19 10.32
CA ARG A 92 18.73 3.25 9.89
C ARG A 92 17.90 4.28 9.70
N PRO A 93 17.74 4.84 10.24
CA PRO A 93 16.85 5.86 9.90
C PRO A 93 17.55 6.93 9.25
N VAL A 94 17.63 6.60 8.99
CA VAL A 94 18.04 7.32 8.50
C VAL A 94 17.90 8.11 7.81
N SER A 95 17.72 7.89 7.66
CA SER A 95 17.72 8.56 7.20
C SER A 95 17.62 9.49 6.85
N ILE A 96 17.41 9.56 6.99
CA ILE A 96 17.35 10.35 6.98
C ILE A 96 17.47 11.27 6.59
N PRO A 97 17.57 11.40 6.38
CA PRO A 97 17.71 12.28 6.23
C PRO A 97 17.68 12.98 5.78
N VAL A 98 17.37 12.85 5.77
CA VAL A 98 17.32 13.40 5.59
C VAL A 98 17.19 14.15 5.29
N THR A 99 16.84 13.97 5.18
CA THR A 99 16.72 14.65 5.20
C THR A 99 16.87 15.51 5.32
N THR A 100 16.89 15.52 5.37
CA THR A 100 17.00 16.38 5.75
C THR A 100 17.33 17.23 5.55
N LEU A 101 17.19 17.27 5.21
CA LEU A 101 17.36 18.12 5.13
C LEU A 101 17.35 19.01 4.87
N ASN A 102 17.11 19.08 4.61
CA ASN A 102 17.12 19.96 4.58
C ASN A 102 17.03 20.45 4.84
N GLY A 103 16.72 20.19 4.73
CA GLY A 103 16.73 20.66 5.10
C GLY A 103 16.79 20.97 5.32
#